data_0e444156e249b60c3e6c497f302915ec
#
_entry.id   0e444156e249b60c3e6c497f302915ec
#
_cell.length_a   1.000
_cell.length_b   1.000
_cell.length_c   1.000
_cell.angle_alpha   90.00
_cell.angle_beta   90.00
_cell.angle_gamma   90.00
#
_symmetry.space_group_name_H-M   'P 1'
#
loop_
_entity.id
_entity.type
_entity.pdbx_description
1 polymer ?
#
loop_
_entity_poly.entity_id
_entity_poly.type
_entity_poly.pdbx_seq_one_letter_code
_entity_poly.pdbx_strand_id
1 'polypeptide(L)'
;MLAGLQHAGHRPMPDFESLLRITVSPAELVVRGTLMYWFLFLLLRFVLRRDVGSLAMADVLLLVVISDASQNAMAGGYQSVTDGVILVSTIAAWNYLLDWSAYRWPAVRRFVEPRPLPLVRQGRVLRANLRRELISLPELMAKLREAGVESVADVKLAVMESDGEISVIRNGKP
;
A
#
# COMPACT_ATOMS: atom_id res chain seq x y z
N MET A 1 34.73 -28.05 -47.64
CA MET A 1 33.66 -27.04 -47.60
C MET A 1 32.33 -27.77 -47.32
N LEU A 2 31.99 -28.01 -46.08
CA LEU A 2 30.69 -28.54 -45.56
C LEU A 2 30.92 -29.04 -44.12
N ALA A 3 31.14 -28.10 -43.16
CA ALA A 3 31.12 -28.39 -41.73
C ALA A 3 30.59 -27.13 -41.01
N GLY A 4 29.28 -27.02 -40.94
CA GLY A 4 28.71 -25.84 -40.32
C GLY A 4 27.20 -25.81 -40.24
N LEU A 5 26.54 -26.91 -39.86
CA LEU A 5 25.06 -26.87 -39.62
C LEU A 5 24.68 -27.99 -38.63
N GLN A 6 25.13 -27.88 -37.36
CA GLN A 6 24.55 -28.68 -36.27
C GLN A 6 24.75 -27.97 -34.94
N HIS A 7 23.99 -26.89 -34.73
CA HIS A 7 23.63 -26.46 -33.40
C HIS A 7 22.22 -25.86 -33.46
N ALA A 8 21.26 -26.69 -33.88
CA ALA A 8 19.86 -26.44 -33.52
C ALA A 8 19.76 -26.68 -32.02
N GLY A 9 19.79 -25.60 -31.24
CA GLY A 9 19.74 -25.62 -29.79
C GLY A 9 18.54 -26.39 -29.30
N HIS A 10 18.75 -27.56 -28.75
CA HIS A 10 17.80 -28.27 -27.93
C HIS A 10 17.49 -27.38 -26.73
N ARG A 11 16.38 -26.65 -26.77
CA ARG A 11 15.87 -25.99 -25.56
C ARG A 11 15.49 -27.10 -24.58
N PRO A 12 16.17 -27.26 -23.45
CA PRO A 12 15.80 -28.26 -22.48
C PRO A 12 14.34 -28.00 -22.09
N MET A 13 13.51 -29.05 -22.09
CA MET A 13 12.16 -29.00 -21.56
C MET A 13 12.22 -28.46 -20.13
N PRO A 14 11.28 -27.57 -19.72
CA PRO A 14 11.29 -27.09 -18.36
C PRO A 14 11.21 -28.28 -17.40
N ASP A 15 12.21 -28.39 -16.55
CA ASP A 15 12.25 -29.42 -15.51
C ASP A 15 11.25 -29.05 -14.42
N PHE A 16 10.06 -29.68 -14.50
CA PHE A 16 8.98 -29.43 -13.53
C PHE A 16 9.40 -29.77 -12.09
N GLU A 17 10.34 -30.70 -11.92
CA GLU A 17 10.85 -31.04 -10.60
C GLU A 17 11.66 -29.87 -10.01
N SER A 18 12.46 -29.21 -10.81
CA SER A 18 13.23 -28.02 -10.40
C SER A 18 12.35 -26.84 -10.03
N LEU A 19 11.20 -26.67 -10.71
CA LEU A 19 10.24 -25.59 -10.41
C LEU A 19 9.53 -25.76 -9.06
N LEU A 20 9.33 -26.99 -8.62
CA LEU A 20 8.63 -27.33 -7.37
C LEU A 20 9.58 -27.60 -6.19
N ARG A 21 10.86 -27.71 -6.46
CA ARG A 21 11.86 -27.98 -5.43
C ARG A 21 12.04 -26.80 -4.51
N ILE A 22 12.01 -27.03 -3.18
CA ILE A 22 12.33 -26.01 -2.20
C ILE A 22 13.83 -25.74 -2.27
N THR A 23 14.22 -24.52 -2.68
CA THR A 23 15.64 -24.15 -2.84
C THR A 23 16.18 -23.38 -1.64
N VAL A 24 15.31 -22.70 -0.89
CA VAL A 24 15.62 -21.95 0.32
C VAL A 24 14.84 -22.54 1.49
N SER A 25 15.41 -22.54 2.68
CA SER A 25 14.71 -23.04 3.87
C SER A 25 13.35 -22.34 4.08
N PRO A 26 12.24 -23.07 4.23
CA PRO A 26 10.92 -22.46 4.48
C PRO A 26 10.92 -21.54 5.70
N ALA A 27 11.66 -21.87 6.75
CA ALA A 27 11.81 -21.02 7.93
C ALA A 27 12.49 -19.69 7.60
N GLU A 28 13.50 -19.69 6.74
CA GLU A 28 14.18 -18.49 6.27
C GLU A 28 13.24 -17.60 5.46
N LEU A 29 12.45 -18.17 4.54
CA LEU A 29 11.46 -17.42 3.75
C LEU A 29 10.38 -16.79 4.64
N VAL A 30 9.90 -17.51 5.64
CA VAL A 30 8.93 -16.99 6.63
C VAL A 30 9.54 -15.82 7.41
N VAL A 31 10.77 -15.94 7.88
CA VAL A 31 11.46 -14.86 8.62
C VAL A 31 11.66 -13.64 7.71
N ARG A 32 12.17 -13.81 6.50
CA ARG A 32 12.37 -12.72 5.53
C ARG A 32 11.06 -12.02 5.19
N GLY A 33 10.01 -12.79 4.86
CA GLY A 33 8.69 -12.26 4.58
C GLY A 33 8.09 -11.51 5.77
N THR A 34 8.25 -12.03 6.98
CA THR A 34 7.77 -11.39 8.22
C THR A 34 8.49 -10.06 8.47
N LEU A 35 9.81 -10.03 8.44
CA LEU A 35 10.59 -8.81 8.66
C LEU A 35 10.25 -7.75 7.61
N MET A 36 10.14 -8.14 6.35
CA MET A 36 9.84 -7.23 5.25
C MET A 36 8.42 -6.72 5.31
N TYR A 37 7.46 -7.57 5.66
CA TYR A 37 6.08 -7.15 5.87
C TYR A 37 5.97 -6.06 6.95
N TRP A 38 6.56 -6.28 8.13
CA TRP A 38 6.53 -5.31 9.20
C TRP A 38 7.30 -4.03 8.86
N PHE A 39 8.43 -4.14 8.18
CA PHE A 39 9.15 -2.97 7.69
C PHE A 39 8.31 -2.13 6.73
N LEU A 40 7.70 -2.75 5.71
CA LEU A 40 6.84 -2.06 4.75
C LEU A 40 5.58 -1.50 5.40
N PHE A 41 4.94 -2.26 6.29
CA PHE A 41 3.79 -1.77 7.03
C PHE A 41 4.12 -0.50 7.83
N LEU A 42 5.22 -0.50 8.57
CA LEU A 42 5.66 0.67 9.34
C LEU A 42 6.07 1.83 8.43
N LEU A 43 6.78 1.54 7.33
CA LEU A 43 7.17 2.54 6.35
C LEU A 43 5.93 3.24 5.75
N LEU A 44 4.97 2.46 5.23
CA LEU A 44 3.73 2.99 4.67
C LEU A 44 2.90 3.72 5.73
N ARG A 45 2.85 3.19 6.93
CA ARG A 45 2.08 3.75 8.04
C ARG A 45 2.61 5.10 8.55
N PHE A 46 3.92 5.30 8.57
CA PHE A 46 4.53 6.49 9.17
C PHE A 46 5.13 7.45 8.15
N VAL A 47 5.59 6.97 7.01
CA VAL A 47 6.28 7.78 5.98
C VAL A 47 5.33 8.16 4.85
N LEU A 48 4.56 7.22 4.31
CA LEU A 48 3.64 7.42 3.18
C LEU A 48 2.22 7.67 3.67
N ARG A 49 2.05 8.63 4.55
CA ARG A 49 0.75 8.96 5.17
C ARG A 49 -0.19 9.73 4.24
N ARG A 50 0.20 9.94 2.99
CA ARG A 50 -0.54 10.74 2.02
C ARG A 50 -1.62 9.94 1.32
N ASP A 51 -2.77 10.57 1.23
CA ASP A 51 -3.95 10.32 0.40
C ASP A 51 -3.86 9.14 -0.57
N VAL A 52 -4.41 7.99 -0.17
CA VAL A 52 -4.64 6.86 -1.08
C VAL A 52 -5.70 7.23 -2.14
N GLY A 53 -6.49 8.29 -1.89
CA GLY A 53 -7.53 8.78 -2.80
C GLY A 53 -7.03 9.59 -4.00
N SER A 54 -5.75 10.04 -4.01
CA SER A 54 -5.13 10.70 -5.17
C SER A 54 -3.65 10.36 -5.23
N LEU A 55 -3.32 9.16 -5.73
CA LEU A 55 -1.94 8.76 -5.99
C LEU A 55 -1.33 9.71 -7.03
N ALA A 56 -0.42 10.58 -6.61
CA ALA A 56 0.40 11.33 -7.54
C ALA A 56 1.35 10.38 -8.27
N MET A 57 1.75 10.72 -9.49
CA MET A 57 2.70 9.91 -10.27
C MET A 57 3.99 9.59 -9.49
N ALA A 58 4.44 10.54 -8.65
CA ALA A 58 5.60 10.36 -7.77
C ALA A 58 5.38 9.26 -6.71
N ASP A 59 4.16 9.14 -6.17
CA ASP A 59 3.83 8.13 -5.16
C ASP A 59 3.78 6.72 -5.78
N VAL A 60 3.24 6.61 -7.00
CA VAL A 60 3.26 5.36 -7.78
C VAL A 60 4.70 4.93 -8.06
N LEU A 61 5.54 5.87 -8.51
CA LEU A 61 6.96 5.57 -8.75
C LEU A 61 7.67 5.10 -7.49
N LEU A 62 7.41 5.76 -6.36
CA LEU A 62 7.98 5.38 -5.07
C LEU A 62 7.53 3.97 -4.64
N LEU A 63 6.25 3.62 -4.82
CA LEU A 63 5.74 2.28 -4.55
C LEU A 63 6.42 1.22 -5.43
N VAL A 64 6.62 1.50 -6.71
CA VAL A 64 7.32 0.59 -7.64
C VAL A 64 8.77 0.37 -7.21
N VAL A 65 9.50 1.43 -6.86
CA VAL A 65 10.90 1.34 -6.40
C VAL A 65 11.00 0.59 -5.07
N ILE A 66 10.10 0.86 -4.12
CA ILE A 66 10.04 0.11 -2.85
C ILE A 66 9.73 -1.37 -3.10
N SER A 67 8.79 -1.66 -4.01
CA SER A 67 8.41 -3.03 -4.37
C SER A 67 9.60 -3.81 -4.94
N ASP A 68 10.34 -3.21 -5.88
CA ASP A 68 11.54 -3.83 -6.47
C ASP A 68 12.64 -4.07 -5.44
N ALA A 69 12.96 -3.06 -4.62
CA ALA A 69 13.94 -3.20 -3.54
C ALA A 69 13.53 -4.28 -2.53
N SER A 70 12.24 -4.36 -2.20
CA SER A 70 11.67 -5.34 -1.28
C SER A 70 11.72 -6.74 -1.86
N GLN A 71 11.43 -6.90 -3.15
CA GLN A 71 11.52 -8.18 -3.85
C GLN A 71 12.92 -8.76 -3.73
N ASN A 72 13.96 -7.96 -3.98
CA ASN A 72 15.35 -8.41 -3.87
C ASN A 72 15.72 -8.83 -2.43
N ALA A 73 15.23 -8.11 -1.42
CA ALA A 73 15.49 -8.44 -0.02
C ALA A 73 14.74 -9.73 0.43
N MET A 74 13.53 -9.94 -0.08
CA MET A 74 12.71 -11.13 0.21
C MET A 74 13.20 -12.36 -0.55
N ALA A 75 13.55 -12.19 -1.82
CA ALA A 75 13.85 -13.28 -2.73
C ALA A 75 15.09 -14.09 -2.29
N GLY A 76 16.13 -13.43 -1.73
CA GLY A 76 17.32 -14.15 -1.25
C GLY A 76 17.93 -15.13 -2.26
N GLY A 77 17.60 -14.98 -3.56
CA GLY A 77 18.07 -15.85 -4.62
C GLY A 77 17.21 -17.09 -4.87
N TYR A 78 15.95 -17.16 -4.37
CA TYR A 78 15.06 -18.26 -4.69
C TYR A 78 14.76 -18.31 -6.20
N GLN A 79 14.67 -19.53 -6.73
CA GLN A 79 14.40 -19.80 -8.15
C GLN A 79 13.23 -20.75 -8.34
N SER A 80 12.54 -21.11 -7.26
CA SER A 80 11.44 -22.06 -7.24
C SER A 80 10.10 -21.36 -7.05
N VAL A 81 9.07 -21.82 -7.73
CA VAL A 81 7.68 -21.37 -7.55
C VAL A 81 7.21 -21.64 -6.11
N THR A 82 7.62 -22.78 -5.53
CA THR A 82 7.26 -23.17 -4.16
C THR A 82 7.76 -22.16 -3.14
N ASP A 83 9.00 -21.69 -3.28
CA ASP A 83 9.58 -20.67 -2.39
C ASP A 83 8.79 -19.34 -2.49
N GLY A 84 8.42 -18.95 -3.71
CA GLY A 84 7.56 -17.78 -3.94
C GLY A 84 6.19 -17.90 -3.29
N VAL A 85 5.56 -19.07 -3.38
CA VAL A 85 4.26 -19.33 -2.74
C VAL A 85 4.36 -19.23 -1.21
N ILE A 86 5.41 -19.78 -0.60
CA ILE A 86 5.64 -19.66 0.86
C ILE A 86 5.76 -18.20 1.27
N LEU A 87 6.55 -17.42 0.54
CA LEU A 87 6.77 -16.00 0.84
C LEU A 87 5.47 -15.19 0.73
N VAL A 88 4.75 -15.32 -0.39
CA VAL A 88 3.48 -14.61 -0.61
C VAL A 88 2.43 -15.02 0.43
N SER A 89 2.35 -16.32 0.76
CA SER A 89 1.43 -16.81 1.80
C SER A 89 1.76 -16.23 3.18
N THR A 90 3.04 -16.06 3.51
CA THR A 90 3.49 -15.42 4.76
C THR A 90 3.01 -13.96 4.83
N ILE A 91 3.19 -13.20 3.75
CA ILE A 91 2.74 -11.80 3.66
C ILE A 91 1.21 -11.71 3.79
N ALA A 92 0.49 -12.56 3.06
CA ALA A 92 -0.97 -12.62 3.11
C ALA A 92 -1.49 -13.00 4.50
N ALA A 93 -0.83 -13.94 5.17
CA ALA A 93 -1.16 -14.33 6.54
C ALA A 93 -0.99 -13.17 7.53
N TRP A 94 0.10 -12.40 7.44
CA TRP A 94 0.30 -11.21 8.26
C TRP A 94 -0.75 -10.14 8.01
N ASN A 95 -1.10 -9.87 6.75
CA ASN A 95 -2.17 -8.92 6.42
C ASN A 95 -3.50 -9.36 7.05
N TYR A 96 -3.88 -10.62 6.87
CA TYR A 96 -5.10 -11.17 7.47
C TYR A 96 -5.08 -11.10 9.00
N LEU A 97 -3.95 -11.43 9.64
CA LEU A 97 -3.80 -11.36 11.09
C LEU A 97 -3.91 -9.93 11.62
N LEU A 98 -3.40 -8.94 10.90
CA LEU A 98 -3.56 -7.53 11.25
C LEU A 98 -5.02 -7.08 11.16
N ASP A 99 -5.69 -7.39 10.05
CA ASP A 99 -7.10 -7.04 9.86
C ASP A 99 -8.00 -7.71 10.92
N TRP A 100 -7.78 -8.99 11.17
CA TRP A 100 -8.49 -9.73 12.21
C TRP A 100 -8.22 -9.14 13.61
N SER A 101 -6.97 -8.80 13.90
CA SER A 101 -6.56 -8.19 15.18
C SER A 101 -7.16 -6.80 15.35
N ALA A 102 -7.19 -5.98 14.28
CA ALA A 102 -7.81 -4.66 14.26
C ALA A 102 -9.33 -4.76 14.50
N TYR A 103 -9.98 -5.77 13.90
CA TYR A 103 -11.39 -6.06 14.16
C TYR A 103 -11.65 -6.45 15.62
N ARG A 104 -10.79 -7.29 16.22
CA ARG A 104 -10.98 -7.86 17.57
C ARG A 104 -10.58 -6.91 18.70
N TRP A 105 -9.54 -6.10 18.49
CA TRP A 105 -8.97 -5.22 19.53
C TRP A 105 -8.93 -3.75 19.13
N PRO A 106 -9.69 -2.88 19.81
CA PRO A 106 -9.70 -1.44 19.50
C PRO A 106 -8.35 -0.74 19.65
N ALA A 107 -7.44 -1.30 20.46
CA ALA A 107 -6.08 -0.77 20.61
C ALA A 107 -5.26 -0.99 19.34
N VAL A 108 -5.35 -2.19 18.73
CA VAL A 108 -4.70 -2.53 17.46
C VAL A 108 -5.30 -1.69 16.34
N ARG A 109 -6.63 -1.58 16.29
CA ARG A 109 -7.32 -0.74 15.31
C ARG A 109 -6.81 0.70 15.33
N ARG A 110 -6.66 1.31 16.48
CA ARG A 110 -6.12 2.68 16.62
C ARG A 110 -4.68 2.81 16.11
N PHE A 111 -3.92 1.72 16.17
CA PHE A 111 -2.56 1.68 15.64
C PHE A 111 -2.54 1.47 14.13
N VAL A 112 -3.39 0.59 13.59
CA VAL A 112 -3.45 0.25 12.17
C VAL A 112 -4.18 1.35 11.37
N GLU A 113 -5.29 1.86 11.88
CA GLU A 113 -6.11 2.87 11.20
C GLU A 113 -5.86 4.27 11.80
N PRO A 114 -5.53 5.30 10.99
CA PRO A 114 -5.51 6.68 11.45
C PRO A 114 -6.91 7.13 11.87
N ARG A 115 -6.98 8.04 12.82
CA ARG A 115 -8.27 8.64 13.22
C ARG A 115 -8.74 9.61 12.14
N PRO A 116 -10.04 9.62 11.80
CA PRO A 116 -10.63 10.64 10.95
C PRO A 116 -10.31 12.04 11.48
N LEU A 117 -9.89 12.95 10.59
CA LEU A 117 -9.46 14.29 10.96
C LEU A 117 -10.34 15.35 10.27
N PRO A 118 -11.07 16.19 11.00
CA PRO A 118 -11.88 17.24 10.40
C PRO A 118 -10.99 18.30 9.75
N LEU A 119 -11.26 18.62 8.48
CA LEU A 119 -10.56 19.65 7.71
C LEU A 119 -11.39 20.96 7.61
N VAL A 120 -12.72 20.82 7.52
CA VAL A 120 -13.67 21.94 7.54
C VAL A 120 -14.76 21.64 8.56
N ARG A 121 -15.16 22.65 9.33
CA ARG A 121 -16.30 22.59 10.24
C ARG A 121 -17.09 23.88 10.18
N GLN A 122 -18.40 23.79 9.90
CA GLN A 122 -19.32 24.93 9.84
C GLN A 122 -18.81 26.07 8.93
N GLY A 123 -18.40 25.75 7.72
CA GLY A 123 -17.87 26.73 6.75
C GLY A 123 -16.48 27.27 7.07
N ARG A 124 -15.79 26.76 8.09
CA ARG A 124 -14.46 27.24 8.50
C ARG A 124 -13.40 26.19 8.26
N VAL A 125 -12.36 26.57 7.54
CA VAL A 125 -11.19 25.70 7.28
C VAL A 125 -10.34 25.58 8.54
N LEU A 126 -10.05 24.38 8.96
CA LEU A 126 -9.18 24.07 10.11
C LEU A 126 -7.72 23.97 9.63
N ARG A 127 -7.08 25.13 9.45
CA ARG A 127 -5.72 25.25 8.86
C ARG A 127 -4.65 24.42 9.60
N ALA A 128 -4.78 24.23 10.92
CA ALA A 128 -3.87 23.41 11.69
C ALA A 128 -3.92 21.93 11.24
N ASN A 129 -5.13 21.43 10.97
CA ASN A 129 -5.36 20.06 10.52
C ASN A 129 -4.88 19.86 9.06
N LEU A 130 -5.12 20.86 8.17
CA LEU A 130 -4.57 20.81 6.83
C LEU A 130 -3.04 20.71 6.83
N ARG A 131 -2.37 21.54 7.65
CA ARG A 131 -0.90 21.49 7.76
C ARG A 131 -0.41 20.17 8.32
N ARG A 132 -1.14 19.57 9.25
CA ARG A 132 -0.78 18.28 9.83
C ARG A 132 -0.76 17.17 8.78
N GLU A 133 -1.72 17.19 7.87
CA GLU A 133 -1.84 16.19 6.79
C GLU A 133 -1.18 16.69 5.48
N LEU A 134 -0.47 17.83 5.52
CA LEU A 134 0.24 18.44 4.39
C LEU A 134 -0.65 18.74 3.18
N ILE A 135 -1.94 19.00 3.43
CA ILE A 135 -2.91 19.36 2.40
C ILE A 135 -2.89 20.88 2.18
N SER A 136 -2.75 21.29 0.94
CA SER A 136 -2.85 22.69 0.55
C SER A 136 -4.32 23.13 0.45
N LEU A 137 -4.57 24.44 0.60
CA LEU A 137 -5.93 24.98 0.42
C LEU A 137 -6.48 24.73 -1.00
N PRO A 138 -5.71 24.92 -2.08
CA PRO A 138 -6.17 24.58 -3.43
C PRO A 138 -6.57 23.10 -3.59
N GLU A 139 -5.83 22.18 -2.98
CA GLU A 139 -6.12 20.76 -2.98
C GLU A 139 -7.43 20.45 -2.26
N LEU A 140 -7.64 20.98 -1.05
CA LEU A 140 -8.92 20.88 -0.35
C LEU A 140 -10.06 21.40 -1.23
N MET A 141 -9.90 22.57 -1.87
CA MET A 141 -10.94 23.14 -2.75
C MET A 141 -11.22 22.27 -3.98
N ALA A 142 -10.19 21.58 -4.52
CA ALA A 142 -10.39 20.62 -5.59
C ALA A 142 -11.26 19.43 -5.13
N LYS A 143 -10.96 18.87 -3.96
CA LYS A 143 -11.74 17.77 -3.36
C LYS A 143 -13.17 18.16 -3.02
N LEU A 144 -13.40 19.39 -2.55
CA LEU A 144 -14.76 19.90 -2.33
C LEU A 144 -15.54 20.00 -3.65
N ARG A 145 -14.91 20.46 -4.75
CA ARG A 145 -15.56 20.49 -6.08
C ARG A 145 -15.85 19.09 -6.61
N GLU A 146 -14.96 18.12 -6.42
CA GLU A 146 -15.24 16.69 -6.74
C GLU A 146 -16.47 16.18 -6.00
N ALA A 147 -16.67 16.60 -4.74
CA ALA A 147 -17.88 16.31 -3.96
C ALA A 147 -19.09 17.21 -4.34
N GLY A 148 -18.95 18.06 -5.37
CA GLY A 148 -20.02 18.95 -5.86
C GLY A 148 -20.27 20.16 -4.94
N VAL A 149 -19.27 20.62 -4.17
CA VAL A 149 -19.37 21.81 -3.30
C VAL A 149 -18.46 22.91 -3.85
N GLU A 150 -19.03 24.06 -4.18
CA GLU A 150 -18.30 25.19 -4.77
C GLU A 150 -17.67 26.10 -3.70
N SER A 151 -18.34 26.23 -2.55
CA SER A 151 -17.91 27.11 -1.47
C SER A 151 -17.71 26.37 -0.16
N VAL A 152 -16.62 26.71 0.56
CA VAL A 152 -16.39 26.21 1.92
C VAL A 152 -17.55 26.56 2.87
N ALA A 153 -18.22 27.70 2.64
CA ALA A 153 -19.35 28.13 3.45
C ALA A 153 -20.53 27.14 3.44
N ASP A 154 -20.67 26.37 2.35
CA ASP A 154 -21.73 25.37 2.19
C ASP A 154 -21.38 24.02 2.84
N VAL A 155 -20.19 23.90 3.44
CA VAL A 155 -19.71 22.69 4.11
C VAL A 155 -20.06 22.72 5.58
N LYS A 156 -20.90 21.78 6.03
CA LYS A 156 -21.13 21.54 7.45
C LYS A 156 -19.93 20.86 8.11
N LEU A 157 -19.40 19.84 7.43
CA LEU A 157 -18.27 19.06 7.91
C LEU A 157 -17.54 18.44 6.70
N ALA A 158 -16.24 18.61 6.62
CA ALA A 158 -15.39 17.81 5.73
C ALA A 158 -14.32 17.13 6.59
N VAL A 159 -14.19 15.82 6.42
CA VAL A 159 -13.30 14.97 7.23
C VAL A 159 -12.42 14.17 6.29
N MET A 160 -11.13 14.14 6.58
CA MET A 160 -10.25 13.13 6.02
C MET A 160 -10.49 11.83 6.80
N GLU A 161 -10.91 10.80 6.09
CA GLU A 161 -11.17 9.48 6.64
C GLU A 161 -9.87 8.67 6.83
N SER A 162 -9.99 7.48 7.42
CA SER A 162 -8.83 6.62 7.70
C SER A 162 -8.11 6.10 6.44
N ASP A 163 -8.80 6.07 5.31
CA ASP A 163 -8.30 5.65 3.99
C ASP A 163 -7.69 6.80 3.17
N GLY A 164 -7.72 8.05 3.70
CA GLY A 164 -7.23 9.25 3.04
C GLY A 164 -8.27 9.94 2.15
N GLU A 165 -9.47 9.41 1.99
CA GLU A 165 -10.54 10.08 1.28
C GLU A 165 -11.15 11.23 2.10
N ILE A 166 -11.65 12.25 1.42
CA ILE A 166 -12.33 13.37 2.07
C ILE A 166 -13.83 13.21 1.94
N SER A 167 -14.49 12.87 3.04
CA SER A 167 -15.96 12.87 3.13
C SER A 167 -16.48 14.29 3.37
N VAL A 168 -17.56 14.67 2.67
CA VAL A 168 -18.13 16.01 2.74
C VAL A 168 -19.62 15.96 3.08
N ILE A 169 -19.99 16.59 4.19
CA ILE A 169 -21.37 16.82 4.59
C ILE A 169 -21.68 18.29 4.33
N ARG A 170 -22.67 18.55 3.48
CA ARG A 170 -23.13 19.90 3.15
C ARG A 170 -24.00 20.48 4.27
N ASN A 171 -24.01 21.80 4.37
CA ASN A 171 -25.06 22.48 5.12
C ASN A 171 -26.38 22.21 4.41
N GLY A 172 -27.35 21.58 5.09
CA GLY A 172 -28.69 21.47 4.57
C GLY A 172 -29.18 22.89 4.30
N LYS A 173 -29.55 23.22 3.05
CA LYS A 173 -30.42 24.39 2.82
C LYS A 173 -31.74 24.13 3.55
N PRO A 174 -32.23 25.07 4.34
CA PRO A 174 -33.58 24.98 4.88
C PRO A 174 -34.62 24.83 3.78
#